data_b9547b9fef079b0f86f396339b6098aa
#
_entry.id   b9547b9fef079b0f86f396339b6098aa
#
_cell.length_a   1.000
_cell.length_b   1.000
_cell.length_c   1.000
_cell.angle_alpha   90.00
_cell.angle_beta   90.00
_cell.angle_gamma   90.00
#
_symmetry.space_group_name_H-M   'P 1'
#
loop_
_entity.id
_entity.type
_entity.pdbx_description
1 polymer ?
#
loop_
_entity_poly.entity_id
_entity_poly.type
_entity_poly.pdbx_seq_one_letter_code
_entity_poly.pdbx_strand_id
1 'polypeptide(L)'
;IGKTGPTENDDKINAYAYYIDSIGLDRKPVFQVDKKMIRQLSPRKSSELEPTAAAVNPLQQKIYILSSSSRQLVITDMNGKPEGVYVLISGMFPDPTGICFQKDGGMYICNKAGSGAPTMLKFVYTAKNGQDTSSATMAYDFSKPDEIMQLGKHLHEISGISYIPGQDILLAENDEKGEIFKVDFKNKKDDFDKLKFGGPGDYEDIVHTDTADYLLISSGTIVQVLTKDGGIVGTKKFTLNRSGTNEYETLYLDSANHSLIMLCKQCAHEKDKVRAA
;
A
#
# COMPACT_ATOMS: atom_id res chain seq x y z
N ILE A 1 -26.92 -3.99 29.17
CA ILE A 1 -26.29 -3.21 28.11
C ILE A 1 -25.79 -4.22 27.11
N GLY A 2 -26.58 -4.48 26.03
CA GLY A 2 -26.28 -5.45 25.01
C GLY A 2 -25.06 -5.02 24.17
N LYS A 3 -24.06 -5.89 24.02
CA LYS A 3 -23.06 -5.78 22.97
C LYS A 3 -23.79 -5.91 21.65
N THR A 4 -23.91 -4.84 20.90
CA THR A 4 -24.29 -4.92 19.49
C THR A 4 -23.18 -5.70 18.79
N GLY A 5 -23.52 -6.84 18.19
CA GLY A 5 -22.60 -7.61 17.35
C GLY A 5 -22.14 -6.75 16.16
N PRO A 6 -21.03 -7.13 15.48
CA PRO A 6 -20.52 -6.40 14.33
C PRO A 6 -21.64 -6.20 13.29
N THR A 7 -21.77 -4.99 12.79
CA THR A 7 -22.72 -4.69 11.72
C THR A 7 -22.19 -5.26 10.40
N GLU A 8 -23.04 -5.54 9.43
CA GLU A 8 -22.66 -6.12 8.13
C GLU A 8 -21.60 -5.26 7.38
N ASN A 9 -21.49 -3.99 7.72
CA ASN A 9 -20.50 -3.04 7.19
C ASN A 9 -19.08 -3.19 7.80
N ASP A 10 -18.95 -3.77 9.00
CA ASP A 10 -17.64 -3.97 9.64
C ASP A 10 -16.84 -5.11 8.96
N ASP A 11 -17.50 -5.91 8.11
CA ASP A 11 -16.90 -7.04 7.39
C ASP A 11 -16.33 -6.69 6.01
N LYS A 12 -16.31 -5.41 5.63
CA LYS A 12 -15.82 -4.96 4.32
C LYS A 12 -14.80 -3.85 4.45
N ILE A 13 -13.83 -3.84 3.53
CA ILE A 13 -12.89 -2.73 3.33
C ILE A 13 -13.28 -2.05 2.04
N ASN A 14 -13.57 -0.76 2.09
CA ASN A 14 -13.93 0.02 0.91
C ASN A 14 -12.71 0.58 0.21
N ALA A 15 -12.70 0.51 -1.12
CA ALA A 15 -11.71 1.10 -2.00
C ALA A 15 -12.30 2.33 -2.71
N TYR A 16 -11.54 3.43 -2.73
CA TYR A 16 -11.93 4.70 -3.35
C TYR A 16 -10.92 5.09 -4.42
N ALA A 17 -11.40 5.61 -5.55
CA ALA A 17 -10.56 6.04 -6.66
C ALA A 17 -10.39 7.55 -6.72
N TYR A 18 -9.16 7.99 -6.97
CA TYR A 18 -8.81 9.30 -7.46
C TYR A 18 -8.36 9.18 -8.92
N TYR A 19 -9.09 9.81 -9.84
CA TYR A 19 -8.79 9.78 -11.27
C TYR A 19 -7.80 10.89 -11.62
N ILE A 20 -6.63 10.50 -12.11
CA ILE A 20 -5.51 11.42 -12.39
C ILE A 20 -5.89 12.40 -13.51
N ASP A 21 -6.50 11.91 -14.59
CA ASP A 21 -6.81 12.69 -15.78
C ASP A 21 -7.94 13.71 -15.57
N SER A 22 -8.98 13.32 -14.83
CA SER A 22 -10.15 14.19 -14.56
C SER A 22 -10.02 14.98 -13.27
N ILE A 23 -8.98 14.74 -12.50
CA ILE A 23 -8.76 15.38 -11.19
C ILE A 23 -9.99 15.20 -10.28
N GLY A 24 -10.52 13.97 -10.22
CA GLY A 24 -11.76 13.65 -9.52
C GLY A 24 -11.57 12.54 -8.48
N LEU A 25 -12.22 12.71 -7.32
CA LEU A 25 -12.32 11.69 -6.27
C LEU A 25 -13.72 11.12 -6.26
N ASP A 26 -13.83 9.78 -6.37
CA ASP A 26 -15.11 9.11 -6.19
C ASP A 26 -15.55 9.14 -4.72
N ARG A 27 -16.82 9.55 -4.52
CA ARG A 27 -17.43 9.54 -3.20
C ARG A 27 -18.02 8.17 -2.82
N LYS A 28 -18.13 7.25 -3.78
CA LYS A 28 -18.61 5.89 -3.58
C LYS A 28 -17.43 4.93 -3.72
N PRO A 29 -17.44 3.82 -3.00
CA PRO A 29 -16.44 2.78 -3.21
C PRO A 29 -16.51 2.26 -4.65
N VAL A 30 -15.34 2.11 -5.28
CA VAL A 30 -15.22 1.48 -6.61
C VAL A 30 -15.28 -0.04 -6.52
N PHE A 31 -14.79 -0.59 -5.42
CA PHE A 31 -14.98 -2.00 -5.03
C PHE A 31 -14.86 -2.16 -3.51
N GLN A 32 -15.08 -3.39 -3.04
CA GLN A 32 -14.99 -3.74 -1.62
C GLN A 32 -14.26 -5.07 -1.46
N VAL A 33 -13.41 -5.16 -0.43
CA VAL A 33 -12.75 -6.42 -0.03
C VAL A 33 -13.51 -7.05 1.13
N ASP A 34 -13.90 -8.32 0.99
CA ASP A 34 -14.72 -9.04 1.98
C ASP A 34 -13.83 -9.69 3.06
N LYS A 35 -13.89 -9.16 4.29
CA LYS A 35 -13.14 -9.69 5.44
C LYS A 35 -13.60 -11.10 5.83
N LYS A 36 -14.86 -11.48 5.58
CA LYS A 36 -15.35 -12.85 5.86
C LYS A 36 -14.66 -13.88 4.98
N MET A 37 -14.50 -13.55 3.67
CA MET A 37 -13.76 -14.41 2.76
C MET A 37 -12.29 -14.53 3.16
N ILE A 38 -11.66 -13.42 3.59
CA ILE A 38 -10.28 -13.43 4.09
C ILE A 38 -10.15 -14.37 5.29
N ARG A 39 -11.05 -14.26 6.28
CA ARG A 39 -11.06 -15.17 7.46
C ARG A 39 -11.22 -16.64 7.08
N GLN A 40 -12.01 -16.95 6.02
CA GLN A 40 -12.17 -18.31 5.53
C GLN A 40 -10.91 -18.86 4.87
N LEU A 41 -10.20 -18.01 4.10
CA LEU A 41 -8.95 -18.36 3.40
C LEU A 41 -7.73 -18.35 4.33
N SER A 42 -7.78 -17.59 5.44
CA SER A 42 -6.66 -17.43 6.33
C SER A 42 -6.36 -18.72 7.13
N PRO A 43 -5.07 -19.12 7.19
CA PRO A 43 -4.64 -20.17 8.12
C PRO A 43 -4.89 -19.79 9.60
N ARG A 44 -5.00 -18.49 9.89
CA ARG A 44 -5.31 -17.94 11.21
C ARG A 44 -6.74 -17.36 11.22
N LYS A 45 -7.72 -18.16 11.60
CA LYS A 45 -9.16 -17.82 11.55
C LYS A 45 -9.58 -16.57 12.35
N SER A 46 -8.76 -16.10 13.26
CA SER A 46 -9.07 -14.97 14.17
C SER A 46 -8.46 -13.63 13.74
N SER A 47 -7.71 -13.60 12.63
CA SER A 47 -7.04 -12.37 12.21
C SER A 47 -7.94 -11.49 11.36
N GLU A 48 -8.01 -10.22 11.70
CA GLU A 48 -8.67 -9.19 10.90
C GLU A 48 -7.68 -8.54 9.95
N LEU A 49 -8.13 -8.20 8.75
CA LEU A 49 -7.35 -7.40 7.81
C LEU A 49 -7.55 -5.91 8.15
N GLU A 50 -6.45 -5.26 8.50
CA GLU A 50 -6.30 -3.81 8.53
C GLU A 50 -5.24 -3.47 7.49
N PRO A 51 -5.63 -2.89 6.34
CA PRO A 51 -4.68 -2.59 5.27
C PRO A 51 -3.65 -1.57 5.72
N THR A 52 -2.35 -1.85 5.53
CA THR A 52 -1.26 -0.91 5.78
C THR A 52 -0.52 -0.52 4.50
N ALA A 53 -0.54 -1.36 3.48
CA ALA A 53 -0.03 -1.03 2.15
C ALA A 53 -0.69 -1.90 1.09
N ALA A 54 -0.75 -1.43 -0.14
CA ALA A 54 -1.22 -2.23 -1.27
C ALA A 54 -0.49 -1.87 -2.57
N ALA A 55 -0.34 -2.87 -3.46
CA ALA A 55 0.19 -2.66 -4.79
C ALA A 55 -0.38 -3.68 -5.78
N VAL A 56 -0.38 -3.33 -7.07
CA VAL A 56 -0.76 -4.25 -8.15
C VAL A 56 0.47 -4.98 -8.66
N ASN A 57 0.42 -6.31 -8.64
CA ASN A 57 1.42 -7.13 -9.33
C ASN A 57 1.22 -7.01 -10.84
N PRO A 58 2.20 -6.48 -11.60
CA PRO A 58 2.01 -6.19 -13.02
C PRO A 58 1.89 -7.45 -13.90
N LEU A 59 2.45 -8.58 -13.49
CA LEU A 59 2.42 -9.84 -14.23
C LEU A 59 1.14 -10.64 -13.98
N GLN A 60 0.61 -10.59 -12.75
CA GLN A 60 -0.57 -11.36 -12.35
C GLN A 60 -1.87 -10.57 -12.48
N GLN A 61 -1.80 -9.22 -12.56
CA GLN A 61 -2.96 -8.32 -12.51
C GLN A 61 -3.81 -8.62 -11.27
N LYS A 62 -3.14 -8.65 -10.10
CA LYS A 62 -3.74 -8.89 -8.78
C LYS A 62 -3.28 -7.83 -7.80
N ILE A 63 -4.15 -7.50 -6.85
CA ILE A 63 -3.85 -6.58 -5.77
C ILE A 63 -3.26 -7.38 -4.61
N TYR A 64 -2.10 -6.96 -4.13
CA TYR A 64 -1.42 -7.46 -2.96
C TYR A 64 -1.62 -6.46 -1.84
N ILE A 65 -2.25 -6.87 -0.74
CA ILE A 65 -2.60 -6.02 0.40
C ILE A 65 -1.87 -6.53 1.64
N LEU A 66 -1.02 -5.69 2.22
CA LEU A 66 -0.35 -5.96 3.49
C LEU A 66 -1.24 -5.58 4.67
N SER A 67 -1.09 -6.30 5.77
CA SER A 67 -1.59 -5.93 7.08
C SER A 67 -0.48 -6.15 8.11
N SER A 68 0.00 -5.09 8.70
CA SER A 68 1.03 -5.15 9.74
C SER A 68 0.48 -5.76 11.03
N SER A 69 -0.69 -5.31 11.49
CA SER A 69 -1.31 -5.77 12.74
C SER A 69 -1.55 -7.28 12.78
N SER A 70 -2.01 -7.86 11.67
CA SER A 70 -2.23 -9.31 11.56
C SER A 70 -1.05 -10.07 10.95
N ARG A 71 -0.02 -9.37 10.46
CA ARG A 71 1.10 -9.92 9.70
C ARG A 71 0.64 -10.88 8.62
N GLN A 72 -0.16 -10.35 7.71
CA GLN A 72 -0.71 -11.07 6.58
C GLN A 72 -0.49 -10.33 5.27
N LEU A 73 -0.35 -11.09 4.22
CA LEU A 73 -0.49 -10.64 2.85
C LEU A 73 -1.75 -11.26 2.27
N VAL A 74 -2.66 -10.43 1.81
CA VAL A 74 -3.89 -10.85 1.12
C VAL A 74 -3.73 -10.55 -0.37
N ILE A 75 -4.05 -11.54 -1.21
CA ILE A 75 -4.08 -11.37 -2.67
C ILE A 75 -5.53 -11.38 -3.12
N THR A 76 -5.93 -10.37 -3.90
CA THR A 76 -7.27 -10.26 -4.49
C THR A 76 -7.18 -10.15 -6.00
N ASP A 77 -8.29 -10.38 -6.70
CA ASP A 77 -8.45 -9.91 -8.07
C ASP A 77 -8.57 -8.36 -8.09
N MET A 78 -8.64 -7.77 -9.29
CA MET A 78 -8.76 -6.31 -9.47
C MET A 78 -10.11 -5.75 -8.99
N ASN A 79 -11.08 -6.58 -8.67
CA ASN A 79 -12.39 -6.21 -8.11
C ASN A 79 -12.44 -6.38 -6.59
N GLY A 80 -11.31 -6.70 -5.94
CA GLY A 80 -11.20 -6.85 -4.50
C GLY A 80 -11.67 -8.21 -3.96
N LYS A 81 -11.96 -9.21 -4.82
CA LYS A 81 -12.31 -10.56 -4.37
C LYS A 81 -11.08 -11.28 -3.86
N PRO A 82 -11.04 -11.70 -2.57
CA PRO A 82 -9.91 -12.43 -2.01
C PRO A 82 -9.70 -13.79 -2.69
N GLU A 83 -8.44 -14.10 -3.02
CA GLU A 83 -8.04 -15.36 -3.66
C GLU A 83 -6.99 -16.11 -2.84
N GLY A 84 -6.21 -15.41 -2.01
CA GLY A 84 -5.19 -16.01 -1.16
C GLY A 84 -4.87 -15.17 0.06
N VAL A 85 -4.49 -15.86 1.15
CA VAL A 85 -4.04 -15.22 2.39
C VAL A 85 -2.79 -15.93 2.89
N TYR A 86 -1.72 -15.17 3.09
CA TYR A 86 -0.42 -15.67 3.50
C TYR A 86 0.00 -15.05 4.83
N VAL A 87 0.46 -15.89 5.75
CA VAL A 87 0.98 -15.45 7.05
C VAL A 87 2.44 -15.07 6.88
N LEU A 88 2.79 -13.84 7.25
CA LEU A 88 4.15 -13.34 7.24
C LEU A 88 4.85 -13.67 8.56
N ILE A 89 6.10 -14.17 8.48
CA ILE A 89 6.90 -14.60 9.64
C ILE A 89 7.41 -13.35 10.38
N SER A 90 7.10 -13.21 11.67
CA SER A 90 7.42 -12.02 12.46
C SER A 90 8.91 -11.64 12.52
N GLY A 91 9.82 -12.63 12.43
CA GLY A 91 11.26 -12.37 12.42
C GLY A 91 11.74 -11.65 11.15
N MET A 92 11.01 -11.78 10.04
CA MET A 92 11.34 -11.18 8.75
C MET A 92 10.44 -9.98 8.45
N PHE A 93 9.20 -10.02 8.91
CA PHE A 93 8.19 -8.99 8.76
C PHE A 93 7.74 -8.48 10.15
N PRO A 94 8.63 -7.80 10.90
CA PRO A 94 8.27 -7.30 12.23
C PRO A 94 7.14 -6.28 12.17
N ASP A 95 7.20 -5.37 11.21
CA ASP A 95 6.19 -4.33 10.98
C ASP A 95 6.19 -3.90 9.49
N PRO A 96 5.55 -4.70 8.59
CA PRO A 96 5.54 -4.42 7.15
C PRO A 96 4.58 -3.29 6.83
N THR A 97 5.09 -2.17 6.25
CA THR A 97 4.33 -0.94 6.04
C THR A 97 4.26 -0.49 4.58
N GLY A 98 5.12 -0.96 3.70
CA GLY A 98 5.08 -0.60 2.28
C GLY A 98 5.33 -1.78 1.37
N ILE A 99 4.72 -1.77 0.19
CA ILE A 99 4.90 -2.77 -0.87
C ILE A 99 4.90 -2.12 -2.25
N CYS A 100 5.81 -2.53 -3.12
CA CYS A 100 5.77 -2.16 -4.54
C CYS A 100 6.35 -3.25 -5.44
N PHE A 101 6.15 -3.11 -6.76
CA PHE A 101 6.61 -4.07 -7.75
C PHE A 101 7.45 -3.42 -8.84
N GLN A 102 8.43 -4.16 -9.34
CA GLN A 102 9.09 -3.93 -10.63
C GLN A 102 8.24 -4.48 -11.78
N LYS A 103 8.50 -4.04 -13.02
CA LYS A 103 7.77 -4.51 -14.21
C LYS A 103 7.93 -6.01 -14.48
N ASP A 104 9.04 -6.60 -14.05
CA ASP A 104 9.33 -8.03 -14.15
C ASP A 104 8.71 -8.87 -13.02
N GLY A 105 7.92 -8.23 -12.16
CA GLY A 105 7.28 -8.84 -11.00
C GLY A 105 8.15 -8.87 -9.76
N GLY A 106 9.38 -8.38 -9.80
CA GLY A 106 10.20 -8.22 -8.60
C GLY A 106 9.45 -7.39 -7.55
N MET A 107 9.35 -7.90 -6.32
CA MET A 107 8.56 -7.27 -5.25
C MET A 107 9.48 -6.75 -4.16
N TYR A 108 9.17 -5.57 -3.66
CA TYR A 108 9.79 -5.01 -2.46
C TYR A 108 8.76 -4.84 -1.36
N ILE A 109 9.20 -5.14 -0.12
CA ILE A 109 8.43 -4.88 1.10
C ILE A 109 9.35 -4.16 2.08
N CYS A 110 8.90 -3.05 2.67
CA CYS A 110 9.63 -2.39 3.75
C CYS A 110 9.00 -2.69 5.10
N ASN A 111 9.83 -2.63 6.15
CA ASN A 111 9.41 -2.72 7.55
C ASN A 111 9.87 -1.47 8.29
N LYS A 112 9.00 -0.91 9.13
CA LYS A 112 9.36 0.09 10.14
C LYS A 112 10.39 -0.47 11.13
N ALA A 113 11.08 0.42 11.79
CA ALA A 113 12.20 0.05 12.65
C ALA A 113 11.83 -0.73 13.91
N GLY A 114 10.68 -0.55 14.48
CA GLY A 114 10.34 -1.18 15.76
C GLY A 114 11.50 -1.06 16.80
N SER A 115 11.97 -2.19 17.30
CA SER A 115 13.16 -2.26 18.20
C SER A 115 14.50 -2.40 17.46
N GLY A 116 14.48 -2.56 16.14
CA GLY A 116 15.67 -2.74 15.28
C GLY A 116 15.86 -1.56 14.33
N ALA A 117 16.58 -1.80 13.22
CA ALA A 117 16.65 -0.87 12.11
C ALA A 117 15.54 -1.16 11.11
N PRO A 118 15.06 -0.14 10.37
CA PRO A 118 14.11 -0.36 9.28
C PRO A 118 14.78 -1.19 8.19
N THR A 119 14.01 -2.00 7.50
CA THR A 119 14.54 -2.91 6.47
C THR A 119 13.71 -2.85 5.21
N MET A 120 14.34 -3.13 4.09
CA MET A 120 13.70 -3.35 2.80
C MET A 120 14.08 -4.75 2.29
N LEU A 121 13.08 -5.54 1.97
CA LEU A 121 13.19 -6.91 1.49
C LEU A 121 12.88 -6.96 0.01
N LYS A 122 13.66 -7.69 -0.78
CA LYS A 122 13.39 -7.94 -2.19
C LYS A 122 13.09 -9.42 -2.42
N PHE A 123 12.08 -9.67 -3.24
CA PHE A 123 11.66 -11.00 -3.66
C PHE A 123 11.60 -11.06 -5.17
N VAL A 124 12.25 -12.05 -5.77
CA VAL A 124 12.23 -12.28 -7.21
C VAL A 124 10.97 -13.07 -7.59
N TYR A 125 10.36 -12.71 -8.70
CA TYR A 125 9.22 -13.44 -9.24
C TYR A 125 9.67 -14.79 -9.82
N THR A 126 9.18 -15.90 -9.26
CA THR A 126 9.64 -17.26 -9.60
C THR A 126 8.63 -18.10 -10.35
N ALA A 127 7.43 -17.59 -10.64
CA ALA A 127 6.43 -18.35 -11.39
C ALA A 127 6.96 -18.74 -12.78
N LYS A 128 7.03 -20.03 -13.03
CA LYS A 128 7.49 -20.57 -14.32
C LYS A 128 6.45 -20.27 -15.41
N ASN A 129 6.92 -19.81 -16.57
CA ASN A 129 6.11 -19.64 -17.76
C ASN A 129 5.26 -20.89 -18.04
N GLY A 130 3.92 -20.74 -18.07
CA GLY A 130 2.98 -21.79 -18.46
C GLY A 130 2.32 -22.59 -17.33
N GLN A 131 2.60 -22.30 -16.05
CA GLN A 131 1.78 -22.85 -14.98
C GLN A 131 0.56 -21.97 -14.72
N ASP A 132 -0.59 -22.64 -14.59
CA ASP A 132 -1.90 -22.07 -14.36
C ASP A 132 -1.87 -21.03 -13.23
N THR A 133 -2.05 -19.75 -13.59
CA THR A 133 -2.14 -18.64 -12.66
C THR A 133 -3.47 -18.63 -11.90
N SER A 134 -4.35 -19.61 -12.16
CA SER A 134 -5.67 -19.70 -11.54
C SER A 134 -5.62 -20.26 -10.11
N SER A 135 -4.58 -21.01 -9.73
CA SER A 135 -4.31 -21.34 -8.34
C SER A 135 -3.27 -20.37 -7.78
N ALA A 136 -3.51 -19.82 -6.60
CA ALA A 136 -2.61 -18.90 -5.89
C ALA A 136 -1.31 -19.60 -5.45
N THR A 137 -0.60 -20.24 -6.37
CA THR A 137 0.77 -20.68 -6.18
C THR A 137 1.61 -19.42 -5.97
N MET A 138 2.18 -19.28 -4.78
CA MET A 138 3.01 -18.14 -4.45
C MET A 138 4.11 -18.01 -5.49
N ALA A 139 4.11 -16.90 -6.20
CA ALA A 139 5.18 -16.55 -7.12
C ALA A 139 6.46 -16.11 -6.36
N TYR A 140 6.39 -16.06 -5.02
CA TYR A 140 7.44 -15.60 -4.13
C TYR A 140 7.61 -16.52 -2.93
N ASP A 141 8.84 -16.73 -2.50
CA ASP A 141 9.15 -17.43 -1.24
C ASP A 141 9.22 -16.43 -0.08
N PHE A 142 8.11 -16.24 0.63
CA PHE A 142 8.07 -15.35 1.79
C PHE A 142 8.86 -15.87 3.00
N SER A 143 9.38 -17.07 2.96
CA SER A 143 10.26 -17.58 4.02
C SER A 143 11.70 -17.10 3.88
N LYS A 144 12.09 -16.65 2.67
CA LYS A 144 13.46 -16.23 2.36
C LYS A 144 13.46 -15.14 1.29
N PRO A 145 13.67 -13.86 1.64
CA PRO A 145 13.90 -12.82 0.64
C PRO A 145 15.20 -13.10 -0.13
N ASP A 146 15.21 -12.74 -1.40
CA ASP A 146 16.42 -12.87 -2.23
C ASP A 146 17.50 -11.89 -1.79
N GLU A 147 17.08 -10.69 -1.35
CA GLU A 147 17.98 -9.68 -0.83
C GLU A 147 17.33 -8.91 0.34
N ILE A 148 18.17 -8.46 1.27
CA ILE A 148 17.80 -7.60 2.39
C ILE A 148 18.69 -6.35 2.37
N MET A 149 18.07 -5.18 2.57
CA MET A 149 18.75 -3.92 2.81
C MET A 149 18.33 -3.35 4.16
N GLN A 150 19.28 -3.06 5.03
CA GLN A 150 19.05 -2.28 6.22
C GLN A 150 19.02 -0.80 5.83
N LEU A 151 17.99 -0.07 6.27
CA LEU A 151 17.80 1.35 5.98
C LEU A 151 18.37 2.22 7.09
N GLY A 152 18.65 3.46 6.76
CA GLY A 152 19.16 4.46 7.70
C GLY A 152 18.08 4.98 8.66
N LYS A 153 18.53 5.66 9.71
CA LYS A 153 17.65 6.20 10.77
C LYS A 153 16.63 7.25 10.27
N HIS A 154 16.89 7.90 9.15
CA HIS A 154 15.97 8.87 8.56
C HIS A 154 14.70 8.22 8.00
N LEU A 155 14.74 6.89 7.74
CA LEU A 155 13.62 6.05 7.34
C LEU A 155 13.10 5.16 8.49
N HIS A 156 13.33 5.56 9.75
CA HIS A 156 12.89 4.80 10.93
C HIS A 156 11.38 4.53 10.93
N GLU A 157 10.61 5.53 10.56
CA GLU A 157 9.16 5.47 10.40
C GLU A 157 8.77 5.40 8.90
N ILE A 158 9.45 4.53 8.12
CA ILE A 158 9.10 4.32 6.71
C ILE A 158 7.68 3.76 6.62
N SER A 159 6.82 4.38 5.81
CA SER A 159 5.43 3.98 5.63
C SER A 159 5.15 3.47 4.22
N GLY A 160 5.48 4.21 3.18
CA GLY A 160 5.25 3.82 1.80
C GLY A 160 6.52 3.73 0.96
N ILE A 161 6.45 2.92 -0.11
CA ILE A 161 7.50 2.79 -1.11
C ILE A 161 6.94 2.69 -2.52
N SER A 162 7.64 3.28 -3.49
CA SER A 162 7.29 3.18 -4.91
C SER A 162 8.52 2.98 -5.78
N TYR A 163 8.43 2.12 -6.79
CA TYR A 163 9.53 1.85 -7.72
C TYR A 163 9.52 2.82 -8.89
N ILE A 164 10.69 3.38 -9.25
CA ILE A 164 10.87 4.20 -10.44
C ILE A 164 11.29 3.32 -11.62
N PRO A 165 10.43 3.12 -12.63
CA PRO A 165 10.75 2.28 -13.77
C PRO A 165 12.00 2.75 -14.52
N GLY A 166 12.91 1.82 -14.80
CA GLY A 166 14.12 2.07 -15.61
C GLY A 166 15.29 2.71 -14.88
N GLN A 167 15.15 3.05 -13.58
CA GLN A 167 16.24 3.66 -12.80
C GLN A 167 16.81 2.74 -11.70
N ASP A 168 16.15 1.61 -11.38
CA ASP A 168 16.45 0.74 -10.23
C ASP A 168 16.47 1.49 -8.89
N ILE A 169 15.73 2.59 -8.80
CA ILE A 169 15.55 3.44 -7.63
C ILE A 169 14.15 3.23 -7.08
N LEU A 170 14.04 3.19 -5.75
CA LEU A 170 12.76 3.29 -5.06
C LEU A 170 12.63 4.68 -4.43
N LEU A 171 11.41 5.18 -4.44
CA LEU A 171 11.01 6.29 -3.58
C LEU A 171 10.50 5.69 -2.27
N ALA A 172 10.84 6.33 -1.17
CA ALA A 172 10.35 6.02 0.14
C ALA A 172 9.90 7.31 0.83
N GLU A 173 8.89 7.22 1.65
CA GLU A 173 8.48 8.34 2.49
C GLU A 173 8.51 7.93 3.98
N ASN A 174 8.42 8.91 4.85
CA ASN A 174 8.39 8.77 6.30
C ASN A 174 7.10 9.41 6.79
N ASP A 175 6.36 8.72 7.65
CA ASP A 175 5.02 9.13 8.08
C ASP A 175 4.96 10.50 8.78
N GLU A 176 6.05 10.94 9.41
CA GLU A 176 6.10 12.20 10.15
C GLU A 176 6.57 13.42 9.33
N LYS A 177 7.25 13.18 8.18
CA LYS A 177 7.97 14.23 7.46
C LYS A 177 7.47 14.39 6.04
N GLY A 178 7.24 15.62 5.60
CA GLY A 178 6.95 15.91 4.20
C GLY A 178 8.21 15.80 3.32
N GLU A 179 8.87 14.64 3.34
CA GLU A 179 10.11 14.35 2.61
C GLU A 179 9.98 13.02 1.85
N ILE A 180 10.43 13.01 0.58
CA ILE A 180 10.60 11.82 -0.25
C ILE A 180 12.09 11.49 -0.29
N PHE A 181 12.44 10.26 0.00
CA PHE A 181 13.80 9.73 -0.04
C PHE A 181 13.99 8.84 -1.26
N LYS A 182 15.17 8.91 -1.88
CA LYS A 182 15.56 7.96 -2.92
C LYS A 182 16.38 6.84 -2.30
N VAL A 183 16.00 5.60 -2.63
CA VAL A 183 16.68 4.38 -2.17
C VAL A 183 17.24 3.65 -3.38
N ASP A 184 18.56 3.61 -3.50
CA ASP A 184 19.27 2.76 -4.45
C ASP A 184 19.51 1.40 -3.79
N PHE A 185 18.59 0.50 -4.00
CA PHE A 185 18.64 -0.82 -3.39
C PHE A 185 19.84 -1.65 -3.86
N LYS A 186 20.24 -1.49 -5.11
CA LYS A 186 21.38 -2.22 -5.71
C LYS A 186 22.70 -1.81 -5.08
N ASN A 187 22.92 -0.51 -4.88
CA ASN A 187 24.15 0.02 -4.29
C ASN A 187 24.06 0.21 -2.76
N LYS A 188 22.94 -0.21 -2.14
CA LYS A 188 22.67 -0.11 -0.70
C LYS A 188 22.81 1.32 -0.16
N LYS A 189 22.23 2.30 -0.90
CA LYS A 189 22.23 3.72 -0.55
C LYS A 189 20.80 4.22 -0.39
N ASP A 190 20.53 4.95 0.68
CA ASP A 190 19.20 5.46 1.01
C ASP A 190 19.18 6.92 1.50
N ASP A 191 20.33 7.59 1.58
CA ASP A 191 20.49 8.96 2.08
C ASP A 191 21.10 9.94 1.06
N PHE A 192 21.26 9.50 -0.20
CA PHE A 192 21.99 10.26 -1.21
C PHE A 192 21.17 11.41 -1.82
N ASP A 193 19.85 11.38 -1.73
CA ASP A 193 18.96 12.39 -2.29
C ASP A 193 17.60 12.39 -1.60
N LYS A 194 17.12 13.58 -1.25
CA LYS A 194 15.79 13.76 -0.67
C LYS A 194 15.11 15.00 -1.19
N LEU A 195 13.80 14.94 -1.33
CA LEU A 195 12.96 16.03 -1.77
C LEU A 195 11.99 16.42 -0.65
N LYS A 196 12.08 17.66 -0.16
CA LYS A 196 11.14 18.18 0.81
C LYS A 196 9.97 18.84 0.10
N PHE A 197 8.78 18.23 0.19
CA PHE A 197 7.55 18.68 -0.47
C PHE A 197 6.55 19.34 0.49
N GLY A 198 6.69 19.11 1.80
CA GLY A 198 5.75 19.61 2.80
C GLY A 198 6.34 19.81 4.18
N GLY A 199 5.47 20.07 5.15
CA GLY A 199 5.77 20.08 6.58
C GLY A 199 5.50 18.73 7.22
N PRO A 200 5.57 18.66 8.58
CA PRO A 200 5.14 17.47 9.32
C PRO A 200 3.69 17.10 8.97
N GLY A 201 3.41 15.83 8.90
CA GLY A 201 2.11 15.28 8.55
C GLY A 201 2.01 13.81 8.99
N ASP A 202 0.94 13.17 8.62
CA ASP A 202 0.63 11.77 8.84
C ASP A 202 0.56 11.10 7.45
N TYR A 203 1.75 10.92 6.86
CA TYR A 203 1.90 10.38 5.51
C TYR A 203 1.95 8.86 5.56
N GLU A 204 1.17 8.20 4.69
CA GLU A 204 0.92 6.77 4.80
C GLU A 204 1.44 5.96 3.61
N ASP A 205 1.46 6.55 2.43
CA ASP A 205 1.91 5.82 1.23
C ASP A 205 2.32 6.78 0.10
N ILE A 206 3.11 6.26 -0.85
CA ILE A 206 3.62 6.99 -2.01
C ILE A 206 3.46 6.20 -3.30
N VAL A 207 3.00 6.87 -4.36
CA VAL A 207 2.94 6.33 -5.72
C VAL A 207 3.70 7.22 -6.69
N HIS A 208 4.63 6.63 -7.42
CA HIS A 208 5.32 7.26 -8.54
C HIS A 208 4.59 7.02 -9.86
N THR A 209 4.46 8.08 -10.68
CA THR A 209 3.98 8.00 -12.07
C THR A 209 4.94 8.78 -12.98
N ASP A 210 4.81 8.63 -14.29
CA ASP A 210 5.65 9.35 -15.25
C ASP A 210 5.51 10.88 -15.17
N THR A 211 4.45 11.39 -14.53
CA THR A 211 4.11 12.81 -14.48
C THR A 211 4.24 13.45 -13.10
N ALA A 212 4.11 12.67 -12.04
CA ALA A 212 4.12 13.18 -10.67
C ALA A 212 4.33 12.04 -9.66
N ASP A 213 4.71 12.44 -8.44
CA ASP A 213 4.62 11.59 -7.26
C ASP A 213 3.35 11.95 -6.47
N TYR A 214 2.67 10.96 -5.93
CA TYR A 214 1.45 11.13 -5.15
C TYR A 214 1.64 10.52 -3.78
N LEU A 215 1.37 11.31 -2.73
CA LEU A 215 1.45 10.87 -1.35
C LEU A 215 0.06 10.89 -0.72
N LEU A 216 -0.20 9.90 0.11
CA LEU A 216 -1.43 9.81 0.89
C LEU A 216 -1.20 10.39 2.29
N ILE A 217 -2.12 11.20 2.76
CA ILE A 217 -2.26 11.56 4.17
C ILE A 217 -3.42 10.74 4.73
N SER A 218 -3.29 10.21 5.95
CA SER A 218 -4.24 9.29 6.60
C SER A 218 -5.70 9.77 6.58
N SER A 219 -5.93 11.08 6.56
CA SER A 219 -7.25 11.69 6.44
C SER A 219 -7.94 11.51 5.08
N GLY A 220 -7.27 10.89 4.10
CA GLY A 220 -7.74 10.77 2.71
C GLY A 220 -7.42 11.98 1.84
N THR A 221 -6.34 12.68 2.15
CA THR A 221 -5.80 13.74 1.30
C THR A 221 -4.65 13.19 0.46
N ILE A 222 -4.75 13.36 -0.86
CA ILE A 222 -3.68 13.05 -1.81
C ILE A 222 -2.88 14.34 -2.07
N VAL A 223 -1.56 14.26 -1.93
CA VAL A 223 -0.62 15.33 -2.26
C VAL A 223 0.09 14.96 -3.56
N GLN A 224 -0.20 15.68 -4.63
CA GLN A 224 0.56 15.59 -5.88
C GLN A 224 1.82 16.43 -5.77
N VAL A 225 2.97 15.84 -6.08
CA VAL A 225 4.28 16.50 -6.09
C VAL A 225 4.82 16.49 -7.52
N LEU A 226 5.02 17.64 -8.10
CA LEU A 226 5.57 17.81 -9.44
C LEU A 226 7.08 18.08 -9.32
N THR A 227 7.87 17.26 -10.01
CA THR A 227 9.33 17.39 -10.02
C THR A 227 9.84 17.71 -11.42
N LYS A 228 10.89 18.52 -11.50
CA LYS A 228 11.62 18.83 -12.73
C LYS A 228 13.09 19.06 -12.40
N ASP A 229 13.98 18.49 -13.21
CA ASP A 229 15.44 18.63 -13.06
C ASP A 229 15.94 18.29 -11.64
N GLY A 230 15.32 17.27 -11.02
CA GLY A 230 15.66 16.80 -9.67
C GLY A 230 15.13 17.66 -8.52
N GLY A 231 14.36 18.70 -8.79
CA GLY A 231 13.75 19.59 -7.79
C GLY A 231 12.22 19.61 -7.85
N ILE A 232 11.57 20.02 -6.75
CA ILE A 232 10.11 20.20 -6.70
C ILE A 232 9.77 21.55 -7.34
N VAL A 233 8.86 21.51 -8.32
CA VAL A 233 8.34 22.71 -9.01
C VAL A 233 6.92 23.07 -8.61
N GLY A 234 6.23 22.20 -7.91
CA GLY A 234 4.88 22.46 -7.41
C GLY A 234 4.27 21.32 -6.62
N THR A 235 3.30 21.64 -5.79
CA THR A 235 2.47 20.67 -5.06
C THR A 235 0.99 21.04 -5.18
N LYS A 236 0.12 20.04 -5.23
CA LYS A 236 -1.34 20.21 -5.17
C LYS A 236 -1.93 19.22 -4.16
N LYS A 237 -3.02 19.60 -3.50
CA LYS A 237 -3.73 18.74 -2.54
C LYS A 237 -5.16 18.48 -3.01
N PHE A 238 -5.58 17.22 -2.89
CA PHE A 238 -6.92 16.75 -3.22
C PHE A 238 -7.45 15.98 -2.03
N THR A 239 -8.53 16.47 -1.42
CA THR A 239 -9.07 15.88 -0.19
C THR A 239 -10.40 15.20 -0.48
N LEU A 240 -10.52 13.95 -0.07
CA LEU A 240 -11.80 13.25 -0.03
C LEU A 240 -12.61 13.75 1.16
N ASN A 241 -13.39 14.81 0.92
CA ASN A 241 -14.26 15.40 1.95
C ASN A 241 -15.35 14.41 2.36
N ARG A 242 -15.14 13.73 3.48
CA ARG A 242 -16.11 12.89 4.15
C ARG A 242 -16.26 13.34 5.58
N SER A 243 -17.48 13.36 6.08
CA SER A 243 -17.72 13.66 7.49
C SER A 243 -17.29 12.47 8.37
N GLY A 244 -16.86 12.74 9.58
CA GLY A 244 -16.38 11.75 10.54
C GLY A 244 -14.88 11.48 10.44
N THR A 245 -14.38 10.64 11.32
CA THR A 245 -12.97 10.20 11.33
C THR A 245 -12.79 9.10 10.30
N ASN A 246 -11.91 9.33 9.34
CA ASN A 246 -11.56 8.35 8.32
C ASN A 246 -10.04 8.18 8.34
N GLU A 247 -9.57 6.94 8.18
CA GLU A 247 -8.18 6.56 8.20
C GLU A 247 -7.89 5.70 6.97
N TYR A 248 -6.99 6.18 6.12
CA TYR A 248 -6.54 5.52 4.90
C TYR A 248 -5.04 5.32 5.01
N GLU A 249 -4.54 4.11 4.76
CA GLU A 249 -3.12 3.78 4.86
C GLU A 249 -2.53 3.22 3.56
N THR A 250 -3.31 3.10 2.51
CA THR A 250 -2.81 2.54 1.25
C THR A 250 -3.11 3.44 0.08
N LEU A 251 -2.14 3.58 -0.82
CA LEU A 251 -2.30 4.23 -2.10
C LEU A 251 -1.59 3.39 -3.17
N TYR A 252 -2.30 2.95 -4.20
CA TYR A 252 -1.67 2.27 -5.32
C TYR A 252 -2.22 2.74 -6.67
N LEU A 253 -1.43 2.55 -7.72
CA LEU A 253 -1.80 2.89 -9.10
C LEU A 253 -2.57 1.74 -9.75
N ASP A 254 -3.78 2.01 -10.19
CA ASP A 254 -4.50 1.24 -11.19
C ASP A 254 -4.17 1.84 -12.58
N SER A 255 -3.17 1.27 -13.23
CA SER A 255 -2.69 1.76 -14.51
C SER A 255 -3.71 1.60 -15.64
N ALA A 256 -4.63 0.63 -15.55
CA ALA A 256 -5.65 0.39 -16.57
C ALA A 256 -6.71 1.50 -16.60
N ASN A 257 -7.02 2.06 -15.43
CA ASN A 257 -8.03 3.11 -15.27
C ASN A 257 -7.43 4.50 -15.01
N HIS A 258 -6.09 4.67 -15.08
CA HIS A 258 -5.37 5.91 -14.77
C HIS A 258 -5.82 6.52 -13.43
N SER A 259 -5.93 5.66 -12.40
CA SER A 259 -6.44 6.07 -11.11
C SER A 259 -5.56 5.59 -9.96
N LEU A 260 -5.57 6.37 -8.88
CA LEU A 260 -5.00 5.99 -7.61
C LEU A 260 -6.09 5.42 -6.73
N ILE A 261 -5.86 4.27 -6.14
CA ILE A 261 -6.82 3.60 -5.28
C ILE A 261 -6.37 3.68 -3.82
N MET A 262 -7.28 4.10 -2.95
CA MET A 262 -7.10 4.15 -1.49
C MET A 262 -7.98 3.09 -0.85
N LEU A 263 -7.43 2.28 0.05
CA LEU A 263 -8.21 1.39 0.91
C LEU A 263 -8.45 2.06 2.26
N CYS A 264 -9.68 1.98 2.72
CA CYS A 264 -10.04 2.50 4.02
C CYS A 264 -9.71 1.49 5.12
N LYS A 265 -8.88 1.90 6.09
CA LYS A 265 -8.63 1.12 7.31
C LYS A 265 -9.78 1.29 8.30
N GLN A 266 -10.17 2.55 8.58
CA GLN A 266 -11.31 2.90 9.43
C GLN A 266 -12.08 4.06 8.80
N CYS A 267 -13.34 3.85 8.42
CA CYS A 267 -14.18 4.87 7.82
C CYS A 267 -15.51 5.01 8.56
N ALA A 268 -15.73 6.16 9.18
CA ALA A 268 -16.89 6.42 10.04
C ALA A 268 -18.25 6.37 9.31
N HIS A 269 -18.27 6.65 8.01
CA HIS A 269 -19.51 6.73 7.22
C HIS A 269 -20.06 5.40 6.72
N GLU A 270 -19.38 4.31 6.95
CA GLU A 270 -19.87 3.00 6.55
C GLU A 270 -21.02 2.53 7.45
N LYS A 271 -21.15 3.14 8.64
CA LYS A 271 -22.21 2.82 9.61
C LYS A 271 -23.59 3.43 9.27
N ASP A 272 -23.65 4.46 8.41
CA ASP A 272 -24.86 5.32 8.33
C ASP A 272 -25.70 5.20 7.03
N LYS A 273 -25.36 4.36 6.06
CA LYS A 273 -26.05 4.31 4.75
C LYS A 273 -26.84 3.05 4.43
N VAL A 274 -27.31 2.33 5.42
CA VAL A 274 -28.43 1.38 5.25
C VAL A 274 -29.70 1.98 5.89
N ARG A 275 -29.96 3.28 5.65
CA ARG A 275 -31.29 3.86 5.89
C ARG A 275 -31.73 4.57 4.62
N ALA A 276 -32.70 3.98 3.98
CA ALA A 276 -33.54 4.48 2.89
C ALA A 276 -33.28 3.88 1.51
N ALA A 277 -33.98 2.85 1.20
CA ALA A 277 -35.00 2.81 0.12
C ALA A 277 -36.06 1.80 0.47
#